data_320e91787a42e45954c7b310b06473ce
#
_entry.id   320e91787a42e45954c7b310b06473ce
#
_cell.length_a   1.000
_cell.length_b   1.000
_cell.length_c   1.000
_cell.angle_alpha   90.00
_cell.angle_beta   90.00
_cell.angle_gamma   90.00
#
_symmetry.space_group_name_H-M   'P 1'
#
loop_
_entity.id
_entity.type
_entity.pdbx_description
1 polymer ?
#
loop_
_entity_poly.entity_id
_entity_poly.type
_entity_poly.pdbx_seq_one_letter_code
_entity_poly.pdbx_strand_id
1 'polypeptide(L)'
;MSQSSGSSADGFETDRRVASSRSTLATEADGTYFNLLEPSSLVEAFIKDPPVGFTTLGIRSSDRVTPAFLTSFDLMTTLDPAVKRVLNPTLNSLGLGRFLKPRTLFVGTTVSEYLLYPSLGDSGAWIMDCLKQAEAEDVSFLILKDMPSNSPLLTPDENKKADDVRDQCRRAGFQVLAGQALAYVPIDFGSIDEYLQRLSSSRRKDIRRKLRKRSEVEVEAIPLGNSVFSDEAFVLRLFDLYLNVYRQSEIHFDQLSFPFLASVLRRCEGEGMVFVYRHRGKIIGFNLCFIHRNNLIDKTIGLVYPDARDLNLYFLSWFFNLEYAIRHGLKYYIAGWTDPEVKVSLGAKLSFTQHAVYLRNPVLRAGLRRLKRFFEMDQNWADPRRNRSRKGSPEETP
;
A
#
# COMPACT_ATOMS: atom_id res chain seq x y z
N MET A 1 19.98 30.51 -39.38
CA MET A 1 18.87 30.98 -38.56
C MET A 1 18.56 29.88 -37.56
N SER A 2 19.07 30.04 -36.36
CA SER A 2 18.93 29.14 -35.22
C SER A 2 17.69 29.52 -34.43
N GLN A 3 16.83 28.59 -34.14
CA GLN A 3 15.86 28.73 -33.05
C GLN A 3 16.00 27.56 -32.09
N SER A 4 16.24 27.96 -30.89
CA SER A 4 16.55 27.20 -29.69
C SER A 4 15.37 26.40 -29.15
N SER A 5 15.61 25.15 -28.93
CA SER A 5 14.83 24.27 -28.05
C SER A 5 15.20 24.56 -26.59
N GLY A 6 14.42 25.34 -25.91
CA GLY A 6 14.61 25.60 -24.48
C GLY A 6 13.26 25.73 -23.78
N SER A 7 12.69 24.68 -23.28
CA SER A 7 11.49 24.77 -22.43
C SER A 7 11.19 23.58 -21.51
N SER A 8 12.12 22.64 -21.28
CA SER A 8 11.85 21.53 -20.37
C SER A 8 12.75 21.46 -19.13
N ALA A 9 13.70 22.37 -18.98
CA ALA A 9 14.67 22.38 -17.88
C ALA A 9 14.21 23.22 -16.66
N ASP A 10 13.39 24.25 -16.86
CA ASP A 10 13.06 25.23 -15.81
C ASP A 10 12.06 24.71 -14.76
N GLY A 11 11.19 23.74 -15.10
CA GLY A 11 10.24 23.19 -14.14
C GLY A 11 10.89 22.36 -13.02
N PHE A 12 12.12 21.88 -13.22
CA PHE A 12 12.83 21.01 -12.27
C PHE A 12 13.86 21.75 -11.40
N GLU A 13 14.22 22.96 -11.71
CA GLU A 13 15.17 23.75 -10.91
C GLU A 13 14.52 24.40 -9.69
N THR A 14 13.23 24.69 -9.77
CA THR A 14 12.40 25.15 -8.64
C THR A 14 12.25 24.07 -7.57
N ASP A 15 12.25 22.79 -7.94
CA ASP A 15 12.06 21.66 -7.02
C ASP A 15 13.28 21.40 -6.12
N ARG A 16 14.50 21.69 -6.57
CA ARG A 16 15.73 21.56 -5.75
C ARG A 16 15.77 22.52 -4.57
N ARG A 17 15.22 23.72 -4.68
CA ARG A 17 15.17 24.71 -3.59
C ARG A 17 14.15 24.35 -2.53
N VAL A 18 13.05 23.67 -2.91
CA VAL A 18 12.01 23.21 -2.00
C VAL A 18 12.48 22.02 -1.16
N ALA A 19 13.28 21.10 -1.72
CA ALA A 19 13.80 19.94 -0.98
C ALA A 19 14.85 20.33 0.08
N SER A 20 15.67 21.36 -0.19
CA SER A 20 16.77 21.77 0.71
C SER A 20 16.31 22.54 1.96
N SER A 21 15.17 23.24 1.92
CA SER A 21 14.65 24.01 3.06
C SER A 21 13.76 23.18 4.03
N ARG A 22 13.49 21.91 3.72
CA ARG A 22 12.52 21.06 4.44
C ARG A 22 13.11 19.99 5.35
N SER A 23 14.41 19.75 5.31
CA SER A 23 15.02 18.77 6.22
C SER A 23 14.97 19.18 7.69
N THR A 24 14.59 20.43 8.00
CA THR A 24 14.58 20.98 9.35
C THR A 24 13.20 21.05 10.00
N LEU A 25 12.09 20.93 9.26
CA LEU A 25 10.73 21.06 9.80
C LEU A 25 9.98 19.72 9.97
N ALA A 26 10.51 18.62 9.45
CA ALA A 26 9.87 17.28 9.50
C ALA A 26 10.11 16.55 10.84
N THR A 27 10.87 17.09 11.77
CA THR A 27 11.38 16.38 12.95
C THR A 27 10.44 16.38 14.17
N GLU A 28 9.38 17.17 14.20
CA GLU A 28 8.53 17.27 15.41
C GLU A 28 7.20 16.52 15.35
N ALA A 29 6.66 16.20 14.17
CA ALA A 29 5.43 15.42 14.02
C ALA A 29 5.65 13.89 14.01
N ASP A 30 6.86 13.42 13.83
CA ASP A 30 7.24 12.00 13.67
C ASP A 30 7.20 11.16 14.95
N GLY A 31 6.95 11.77 16.10
CA GLY A 31 7.01 11.10 17.41
C GLY A 31 5.78 10.28 17.82
N THR A 32 4.68 10.32 17.05
CA THR A 32 3.41 9.71 17.48
C THR A 32 3.38 8.20 17.29
N TYR A 33 3.88 7.72 16.15
CA TYR A 33 3.94 6.30 15.82
C TYR A 33 5.36 5.85 15.57
N PHE A 34 5.70 4.66 16.08
CA PHE A 34 7.06 4.15 16.08
C PHE A 34 7.58 3.77 14.69
N ASN A 35 6.70 3.25 13.83
CA ASN A 35 7.07 2.61 12.56
C ASN A 35 6.33 3.17 11.35
N LEU A 36 5.84 4.39 11.42
CA LEU A 36 5.14 5.03 10.31
C LEU A 36 6.12 5.33 9.17
N LEU A 37 5.87 4.80 7.98
CA LEU A 37 6.65 5.07 6.77
C LEU A 37 6.10 6.26 5.99
N GLU A 38 4.85 6.60 6.17
CA GLU A 38 4.12 7.69 5.52
C GLU A 38 4.07 8.94 6.39
N PRO A 39 3.77 10.12 5.82
CA PRO A 39 3.45 11.30 6.60
C PRO A 39 2.22 11.10 7.50
N SER A 40 2.23 11.67 8.69
CA SER A 40 1.09 11.59 9.63
C SER A 40 -0.19 12.21 9.06
N SER A 41 -0.07 13.22 8.20
CA SER A 41 -1.20 13.83 7.50
C SER A 41 -2.04 12.85 6.68
N LEU A 42 -1.43 11.80 6.13
CA LEU A 42 -2.15 10.73 5.42
C LEU A 42 -3.01 9.92 6.39
N VAL A 43 -2.51 9.64 7.59
CA VAL A 43 -3.26 8.95 8.65
C VAL A 43 -4.41 9.83 9.14
N GLU A 44 -4.18 11.13 9.30
CA GLU A 44 -5.22 12.10 9.69
C GLU A 44 -6.32 12.19 8.63
N ALA A 45 -5.95 12.21 7.34
CA ALA A 45 -6.92 12.19 6.24
C ALA A 45 -7.77 10.92 6.27
N PHE A 46 -7.18 9.75 6.56
CA PHE A 46 -7.90 8.48 6.69
C PHE A 46 -8.90 8.51 7.86
N ILE A 47 -8.49 9.06 9.00
CA ILE A 47 -9.37 9.16 10.18
C ILE A 47 -10.56 10.06 9.89
N LYS A 48 -10.31 11.18 9.21
CA LYS A 48 -11.32 12.19 8.93
C LYS A 48 -12.30 11.78 7.82
N ASP A 49 -11.76 11.23 6.74
CA ASP A 49 -12.49 10.92 5.52
C ASP A 49 -12.27 9.42 5.14
N PRO A 50 -12.78 8.47 5.96
CA PRO A 50 -12.46 7.05 5.78
C PRO A 50 -12.96 6.48 4.46
N PRO A 51 -12.45 5.30 4.06
CA PRO A 51 -12.99 4.52 2.96
C PRO A 51 -14.49 4.21 3.12
N VAL A 52 -15.15 3.96 2.01
CA VAL A 52 -16.59 3.68 1.97
C VAL A 52 -16.92 2.46 2.84
N GLY A 53 -17.87 2.62 3.76
CA GLY A 53 -18.31 1.55 4.67
C GLY A 53 -17.40 1.32 5.89
N PHE A 54 -16.41 2.19 6.12
CA PHE A 54 -15.60 2.17 7.33
C PHE A 54 -16.09 3.20 8.35
N THR A 55 -15.97 2.83 9.61
CA THR A 55 -16.16 3.75 10.75
C THR A 55 -14.86 3.83 11.52
N THR A 56 -14.21 4.98 11.52
CA THR A 56 -12.95 5.20 12.22
C THR A 56 -13.18 5.46 13.71
N LEU A 57 -12.22 5.02 14.52
CA LEU A 57 -12.16 5.26 15.95
C LEU A 57 -10.71 5.30 16.42
N GLY A 58 -10.50 5.73 17.67
CA GLY A 58 -9.19 5.78 18.30
C GLY A 58 -9.12 4.86 19.52
N ILE A 59 -8.14 3.97 19.56
CA ILE A 59 -7.83 3.17 20.73
C ILE A 59 -6.92 3.97 21.62
N ARG A 60 -7.40 4.33 22.80
CA ARG A 60 -6.62 5.08 23.79
C ARG A 60 -5.78 4.13 24.63
N SER A 61 -4.48 4.44 24.73
CA SER A 61 -3.56 3.78 25.65
C SER A 61 -2.71 4.86 26.30
N SER A 62 -2.89 5.07 27.59
CA SER A 62 -2.32 6.22 28.33
C SER A 62 -2.70 7.54 27.67
N ASP A 63 -1.74 8.33 27.23
CA ASP A 63 -1.89 9.63 26.56
C ASP A 63 -1.90 9.55 25.02
N ARG A 64 -1.82 8.34 24.46
CA ARG A 64 -1.72 8.09 23.01
C ARG A 64 -3.01 7.48 22.46
N VAL A 65 -3.25 7.80 21.18
CA VAL A 65 -4.40 7.27 20.45
C VAL A 65 -3.88 6.55 19.21
N THR A 66 -4.17 5.26 19.11
CA THR A 66 -3.88 4.48 17.88
C THR A 66 -5.13 4.47 17.02
N PRO A 67 -5.03 4.78 15.70
CA PRO A 67 -6.16 4.71 14.80
C PRO A 67 -6.62 3.28 14.63
N ALA A 68 -7.93 3.12 14.50
CA ALA A 68 -8.59 1.86 14.22
C ALA A 68 -9.85 2.11 13.39
N PHE A 69 -10.39 1.07 12.80
CA PHE A 69 -11.64 1.17 12.06
C PHE A 69 -12.49 -0.09 12.18
N LEU A 70 -13.79 0.11 12.09
CA LEU A 70 -14.79 -0.93 12.03
C LEU A 70 -15.28 -1.08 10.59
N THR A 71 -15.38 -2.33 10.14
CA THR A 71 -16.02 -2.66 8.86
C THR A 71 -16.55 -4.09 8.89
N SER A 72 -17.40 -4.44 7.94
CA SER A 72 -17.79 -5.83 7.70
C SER A 72 -16.75 -6.51 6.83
N PHE A 73 -15.98 -7.43 7.40
CA PHE A 73 -14.91 -8.11 6.69
C PHE A 73 -15.40 -9.43 6.09
N ASP A 74 -15.29 -9.56 4.77
CA ASP A 74 -15.64 -10.81 4.08
C ASP A 74 -14.53 -11.85 4.25
N LEU A 75 -14.76 -12.82 5.15
CA LEU A 75 -13.80 -13.90 5.41
C LEU A 75 -13.46 -14.72 4.16
N MET A 76 -14.33 -14.70 3.16
CA MET A 76 -14.06 -15.39 1.89
C MET A 76 -12.95 -14.72 1.08
N THR A 77 -12.66 -13.43 1.28
CA THR A 77 -11.59 -12.74 0.54
C THR A 77 -10.20 -13.30 0.85
N THR A 78 -10.03 -13.87 2.05
CA THR A 78 -8.74 -14.42 2.53
C THR A 78 -8.52 -15.90 2.21
N LEU A 79 -9.53 -16.60 1.66
CA LEU A 79 -9.45 -18.02 1.35
C LEU A 79 -8.84 -18.26 -0.04
N ASP A 80 -8.13 -19.37 -0.18
CA ASP A 80 -7.66 -19.89 -1.47
C ASP A 80 -8.83 -19.99 -2.47
N PRO A 81 -8.64 -19.57 -3.75
CA PRO A 81 -9.68 -19.62 -4.79
C PRO A 81 -10.32 -21.00 -4.96
N ALA A 82 -9.55 -22.10 -4.78
CA ALA A 82 -10.09 -23.45 -4.85
C ALA A 82 -11.04 -23.75 -3.69
N VAL A 83 -10.70 -23.29 -2.48
CA VAL A 83 -11.56 -23.42 -1.27
C VAL A 83 -12.81 -22.57 -1.41
N LYS A 84 -12.69 -21.34 -1.93
CA LYS A 84 -13.85 -20.46 -2.22
C LYS A 84 -14.85 -21.13 -3.15
N ARG A 85 -14.39 -21.77 -4.21
CA ARG A 85 -15.23 -22.41 -5.22
C ARG A 85 -16.09 -23.52 -4.63
N VAL A 86 -15.56 -24.24 -3.65
CA VAL A 86 -16.28 -25.35 -2.97
C VAL A 86 -17.20 -24.84 -1.87
N LEU A 87 -16.75 -23.88 -1.05
CA LEU A 87 -17.49 -23.43 0.12
C LEU A 87 -18.62 -22.45 -0.22
N ASN A 88 -18.44 -21.58 -1.21
CA ASN A 88 -19.37 -20.49 -1.51
C ASN A 88 -20.80 -21.00 -1.86
N PRO A 89 -20.98 -21.99 -2.75
CA PRO A 89 -22.31 -22.51 -3.04
C PRO A 89 -23.00 -23.15 -1.81
N THR A 90 -22.24 -23.90 -1.02
CA THR A 90 -22.76 -24.62 0.14
C THR A 90 -23.19 -23.66 1.26
N LEU A 91 -22.39 -22.65 1.56
CA LEU A 91 -22.69 -21.68 2.62
C LEU A 91 -23.83 -20.73 2.23
N ASN A 92 -23.93 -20.37 0.95
CA ASN A 92 -25.05 -19.58 0.45
C ASN A 92 -26.37 -20.35 0.46
N SER A 93 -26.37 -21.64 0.09
CA SER A 93 -27.58 -22.49 0.13
C SER A 93 -28.09 -22.72 1.56
N LEU A 94 -27.21 -22.69 2.56
CA LEU A 94 -27.56 -22.80 3.98
C LEU A 94 -27.94 -21.45 4.62
N GLY A 95 -27.97 -20.33 3.87
CA GLY A 95 -28.26 -18.99 4.40
C GLY A 95 -27.22 -18.47 5.38
N LEU A 96 -26.01 -19.07 5.39
CA LEU A 96 -24.92 -18.72 6.31
C LEU A 96 -24.05 -17.57 5.80
N GLY A 97 -24.34 -17.00 4.61
CA GLY A 97 -23.56 -15.92 4.01
C GLY A 97 -23.35 -14.69 4.90
N ARG A 98 -24.35 -14.34 5.73
CA ARG A 98 -24.25 -13.24 6.70
C ARG A 98 -23.19 -13.47 7.78
N PHE A 99 -22.91 -14.73 8.14
CA PHE A 99 -21.89 -15.07 9.14
C PHE A 99 -20.48 -15.03 8.57
N LEU A 100 -20.34 -14.93 7.23
CA LEU A 100 -19.07 -14.79 6.54
C LEU A 100 -18.58 -13.33 6.49
N LYS A 101 -19.43 -12.38 6.87
CA LYS A 101 -19.11 -10.94 6.91
C LYS A 101 -19.25 -10.38 8.32
N PRO A 102 -18.49 -10.88 9.30
CA PRO A 102 -18.59 -10.38 10.67
C PRO A 102 -18.12 -8.92 10.74
N ARG A 103 -18.79 -8.16 11.63
CA ARG A 103 -18.29 -6.85 12.04
C ARG A 103 -16.95 -7.04 12.74
N THR A 104 -15.93 -6.39 12.23
CA THR A 104 -14.52 -6.59 12.62
C THR A 104 -13.88 -5.26 12.98
N LEU A 105 -13.14 -5.23 14.08
CA LEU A 105 -12.28 -4.12 14.47
C LEU A 105 -10.87 -4.37 13.91
N PHE A 106 -10.41 -3.45 13.09
CA PHE A 106 -9.04 -3.41 12.60
C PHE A 106 -8.26 -2.32 13.33
N VAL A 107 -7.08 -2.65 13.83
CA VAL A 107 -6.14 -1.68 14.41
C VAL A 107 -5.19 -1.21 13.32
N GLY A 108 -5.00 0.10 13.20
CA GLY A 108 -4.23 0.74 12.14
C GLY A 108 -5.13 1.39 11.08
N THR A 109 -4.60 1.53 9.88
CA THR A 109 -5.28 2.09 8.71
C THR A 109 -5.10 1.17 7.50
N THR A 110 -5.73 1.46 6.36
CA THR A 110 -5.44 0.80 5.09
C THR A 110 -4.49 1.63 4.22
N VAL A 111 -4.17 2.83 4.66
CA VAL A 111 -3.28 3.75 3.93
C VAL A 111 -1.84 3.75 4.44
N SER A 112 -1.56 3.17 5.61
CA SER A 112 -0.19 2.90 6.08
C SER A 112 0.29 1.53 5.64
N GLU A 113 1.60 1.42 5.33
CA GLU A 113 2.20 0.15 4.91
C GLU A 113 2.33 -0.82 6.07
N TYR A 114 2.51 -0.31 7.29
CA TYR A 114 2.62 -1.14 8.48
C TYR A 114 1.62 -0.75 9.55
N LEU A 115 1.33 -1.70 10.44
CA LEU A 115 0.58 -1.45 11.67
C LEU A 115 1.26 -0.33 12.46
N LEU A 116 0.48 0.66 12.85
CA LEU A 116 0.96 1.80 13.63
C LEU A 116 1.05 1.43 15.11
N TYR A 117 2.23 1.53 15.69
CA TYR A 117 2.45 1.35 17.13
C TYR A 117 2.61 2.68 17.82
N PRO A 118 2.10 2.86 19.07
CA PRO A 118 2.45 4.01 19.88
C PRO A 118 3.95 4.07 20.10
N SER A 119 4.55 5.25 19.98
CA SER A 119 6.00 5.45 20.19
C SER A 119 6.43 5.15 21.61
N LEU A 120 5.55 5.42 22.57
CA LEU A 120 5.76 5.24 24.00
C LEU A 120 4.74 4.26 24.57
N GLY A 121 5.09 3.61 25.66
CA GLY A 121 4.20 2.72 26.40
C GLY A 121 4.55 1.24 26.29
N ASP A 122 3.89 0.48 27.13
CA ASP A 122 4.03 -0.98 27.22
C ASP A 122 3.16 -1.66 26.16
N SER A 123 3.76 -2.57 25.37
CA SER A 123 3.06 -3.27 24.30
C SER A 123 1.94 -4.19 24.82
N GLY A 124 2.15 -4.78 26.01
CA GLY A 124 1.14 -5.65 26.62
C GLY A 124 -0.08 -4.86 27.08
N ALA A 125 0.13 -3.70 27.72
CA ALA A 125 -0.96 -2.79 28.11
C ALA A 125 -1.73 -2.30 26.87
N TRP A 126 -1.03 -1.90 25.81
CA TRP A 126 -1.67 -1.49 24.56
C TRP A 126 -2.52 -2.61 23.93
N ILE A 127 -2.03 -3.86 23.90
CA ILE A 127 -2.80 -5.01 23.41
C ILE A 127 -4.05 -5.24 24.25
N MET A 128 -3.97 -5.06 25.60
CA MET A 128 -5.15 -5.17 26.45
C MET A 128 -6.16 -4.05 26.19
N ASP A 129 -5.71 -2.85 25.88
CA ASP A 129 -6.62 -1.75 25.50
C ASP A 129 -7.28 -2.01 24.15
N CYS A 130 -6.59 -2.63 23.18
CA CYS A 130 -7.19 -3.11 21.94
C CYS A 130 -8.30 -4.14 22.19
N LEU A 131 -8.07 -5.09 23.12
CA LEU A 131 -9.07 -6.11 23.48
C LEU A 131 -10.30 -5.49 24.19
N LYS A 132 -10.09 -4.54 25.12
CA LYS A 132 -11.18 -3.79 25.78
C LYS A 132 -12.02 -3.02 24.75
N GLN A 133 -11.36 -2.36 23.77
CA GLN A 133 -12.08 -1.66 22.71
C GLN A 133 -12.91 -2.62 21.86
N ALA A 134 -12.36 -3.80 21.50
CA ALA A 134 -13.09 -4.80 20.75
C ALA A 134 -14.31 -5.34 21.52
N GLU A 135 -14.21 -5.45 22.84
CA GLU A 135 -15.34 -5.81 23.72
C GLU A 135 -16.40 -4.71 23.76
N ALA A 136 -15.97 -3.44 23.92
CA ALA A 136 -16.87 -2.28 23.94
C ALA A 136 -17.64 -2.11 22.62
N GLU A 137 -17.03 -2.44 21.50
CA GLU A 137 -17.65 -2.42 20.16
C GLU A 137 -18.46 -3.67 19.83
N ASP A 138 -18.52 -4.64 20.74
CA ASP A 138 -19.19 -5.94 20.58
C ASP A 138 -18.84 -6.65 19.26
N VAL A 139 -17.58 -6.64 18.87
CA VAL A 139 -17.10 -7.29 17.65
C VAL A 139 -16.67 -8.73 17.93
N SER A 140 -16.84 -9.60 16.91
CA SER A 140 -16.40 -10.99 16.97
C SER A 140 -14.92 -11.15 16.64
N PHE A 141 -14.36 -10.23 15.84
CA PHE A 141 -12.98 -10.24 15.34
C PHE A 141 -12.26 -8.94 15.69
N LEU A 142 -11.03 -9.08 16.18
CA LEU A 142 -10.06 -8.00 16.29
C LEU A 142 -8.82 -8.38 15.49
N ILE A 143 -8.39 -7.51 14.57
CA ILE A 143 -7.27 -7.75 13.67
C ILE A 143 -6.27 -6.62 13.80
N LEU A 144 -5.04 -6.96 14.19
CA LEU A 144 -3.88 -6.09 14.07
C LEU A 144 -3.24 -6.40 12.72
N LYS A 145 -3.39 -5.45 11.78
CA LYS A 145 -3.08 -5.67 10.37
C LYS A 145 -1.66 -5.20 10.04
N ASP A 146 -0.94 -5.95 9.17
CA ASP A 146 0.34 -5.56 8.57
C ASP A 146 1.48 -5.30 9.56
N MET A 147 1.62 -6.17 10.57
CA MET A 147 2.80 -6.15 11.45
C MET A 147 4.05 -6.51 10.63
N PRO A 148 5.10 -5.67 10.58
CA PRO A 148 6.32 -5.99 9.85
C PRO A 148 7.04 -7.22 10.46
N SER A 149 7.69 -7.99 9.60
CA SER A 149 8.48 -9.16 10.00
C SER A 149 9.91 -9.00 9.49
N ASN A 150 10.79 -8.48 10.34
CA ASN A 150 12.19 -8.18 10.02
C ASN A 150 12.34 -7.37 8.73
N SER A 151 11.69 -6.21 8.69
CA SER A 151 11.67 -5.35 7.50
C SER A 151 12.97 -4.57 7.32
N PRO A 152 13.57 -4.58 6.11
CA PRO A 152 14.73 -3.73 5.81
C PRO A 152 14.37 -2.24 5.65
N LEU A 153 13.10 -1.90 5.63
CA LEU A 153 12.60 -0.52 5.57
C LEU A 153 12.56 0.15 6.95
N LEU A 154 12.74 -0.64 8.00
CA LEU A 154 12.70 -0.21 9.41
C LEU A 154 14.08 -0.30 10.05
N THR A 155 14.27 0.48 11.10
CA THR A 155 15.46 0.38 11.95
C THR A 155 15.45 -0.90 12.78
N PRO A 156 16.59 -1.32 13.34
CA PRO A 156 16.65 -2.46 14.26
C PRO A 156 15.70 -2.33 15.45
N ASP A 157 15.56 -1.12 16.02
CA ASP A 157 14.69 -0.88 17.17
C ASP A 157 13.21 -0.96 16.81
N GLU A 158 12.82 -0.44 15.64
CA GLU A 158 11.46 -0.60 15.10
C GLU A 158 11.12 -2.07 14.86
N ASN A 159 12.03 -2.85 14.29
CA ASN A 159 11.85 -4.28 14.11
C ASN A 159 11.72 -5.02 15.44
N LYS A 160 12.57 -4.69 16.43
CA LYS A 160 12.52 -5.25 17.79
C LYS A 160 11.19 -4.95 18.48
N LYS A 161 10.66 -3.71 18.31
CA LYS A 161 9.34 -3.33 18.85
C LYS A 161 8.21 -4.13 18.17
N ALA A 162 8.29 -4.34 16.85
CA ALA A 162 7.34 -5.17 16.13
C ALA A 162 7.35 -6.62 16.61
N ASP A 163 8.53 -7.17 16.92
CA ASP A 163 8.68 -8.52 17.48
C ASP A 163 8.05 -8.60 18.88
N ASP A 164 8.29 -7.61 19.75
CA ASP A 164 7.67 -7.54 21.08
C ASP A 164 6.14 -7.50 20.99
N VAL A 165 5.57 -6.61 20.16
CA VAL A 165 4.12 -6.56 19.94
C VAL A 165 3.58 -7.90 19.47
N ARG A 166 4.27 -8.57 18.55
CA ARG A 166 3.87 -9.91 18.06
C ARG A 166 3.84 -10.94 19.18
N ASP A 167 4.83 -10.91 20.06
CA ASP A 167 4.91 -11.84 21.19
C ASP A 167 3.84 -11.54 22.25
N GLN A 168 3.54 -10.27 22.51
CA GLN A 168 2.43 -9.87 23.38
C GLN A 168 1.07 -10.32 22.78
N CYS A 169 0.87 -10.18 21.46
CA CYS A 169 -0.31 -10.72 20.80
C CYS A 169 -0.47 -12.22 21.03
N ARG A 170 0.62 -13.00 20.88
CA ARG A 170 0.59 -14.46 21.13
C ARG A 170 0.22 -14.79 22.57
N ARG A 171 0.79 -14.07 23.56
CA ARG A 171 0.47 -14.23 24.98
C ARG A 171 -0.97 -13.89 25.27
N ALA A 172 -1.54 -12.87 24.61
CA ALA A 172 -2.93 -12.48 24.73
C ALA A 172 -3.92 -13.38 23.98
N GLY A 173 -3.43 -14.45 23.31
CA GLY A 173 -4.26 -15.46 22.65
C GLY A 173 -4.61 -15.16 21.19
N PHE A 174 -3.97 -14.17 20.56
CA PHE A 174 -4.10 -13.95 19.12
C PHE A 174 -3.46 -15.09 18.33
N GLN A 175 -4.01 -15.35 17.16
CA GLN A 175 -3.36 -16.18 16.14
C GLN A 175 -2.60 -15.27 15.19
N VAL A 176 -1.28 -15.50 15.08
CA VAL A 176 -0.44 -14.77 14.14
C VAL A 176 -0.42 -15.53 12.82
N LEU A 177 -0.92 -14.89 11.77
CA LEU A 177 -1.04 -15.40 10.41
C LEU A 177 -0.06 -14.67 9.50
N ALA A 178 0.32 -15.31 8.39
CA ALA A 178 1.05 -14.63 7.33
C ALA A 178 0.20 -13.49 6.74
N GLY A 179 0.84 -12.35 6.53
CA GLY A 179 0.26 -11.19 5.87
C GLY A 179 0.74 -11.05 4.43
N GLN A 180 0.60 -9.86 3.89
CA GLN A 180 0.95 -9.52 2.52
C GLN A 180 2.45 -9.27 2.35
N ALA A 181 2.89 -9.23 1.09
CA ALA A 181 4.27 -8.94 0.70
C ALA A 181 4.38 -7.51 0.16
N LEU A 182 5.03 -6.62 0.91
CA LEU A 182 5.31 -5.25 0.49
C LEU A 182 6.47 -5.22 -0.50
N ALA A 183 6.23 -4.76 -1.72
CA ALA A 183 7.26 -4.62 -2.73
C ALA A 183 8.03 -3.30 -2.58
N TYR A 184 9.36 -3.37 -2.66
CA TYR A 184 10.23 -2.19 -2.59
C TYR A 184 11.49 -2.37 -3.45
N VAL A 185 12.09 -1.26 -3.84
CA VAL A 185 13.37 -1.22 -4.57
C VAL A 185 14.36 -0.35 -3.78
N PRO A 186 15.50 -0.89 -3.32
CA PRO A 186 16.60 -0.06 -2.81
C PRO A 186 17.17 0.77 -3.96
N ILE A 187 17.35 2.08 -3.77
CA ILE A 187 17.95 2.98 -4.75
C ILE A 187 19.46 3.06 -4.47
N ASP A 188 20.15 1.99 -4.85
CA ASP A 188 21.60 1.81 -4.73
C ASP A 188 22.27 1.77 -6.12
N PHE A 189 21.71 2.50 -7.09
CA PHE A 189 22.14 2.64 -8.47
C PHE A 189 21.92 4.09 -8.94
N GLY A 190 22.76 4.54 -9.90
CA GLY A 190 22.76 5.90 -10.38
C GLY A 190 21.92 6.13 -11.64
N SER A 191 21.43 5.08 -12.31
CA SER A 191 20.65 5.21 -13.54
C SER A 191 19.72 4.00 -13.77
N ILE A 192 18.71 4.20 -14.63
CA ILE A 192 17.83 3.12 -15.07
C ILE A 192 18.60 2.03 -15.82
N ASP A 193 19.61 2.39 -16.59
CA ASP A 193 20.43 1.39 -17.29
C ASP A 193 21.21 0.50 -16.31
N GLU A 194 21.78 1.07 -15.26
CA GLU A 194 22.42 0.32 -14.19
C GLU A 194 21.42 -0.59 -13.46
N TYR A 195 20.23 -0.09 -13.17
CA TYR A 195 19.15 -0.89 -12.62
C TYR A 195 18.79 -2.08 -13.51
N LEU A 196 18.61 -1.84 -14.80
CA LEU A 196 18.28 -2.89 -15.76
C LEU A 196 19.38 -3.93 -15.89
N GLN A 197 20.65 -3.59 -15.73
CA GLN A 197 21.77 -4.54 -15.76
C GLN A 197 21.69 -5.61 -14.66
N ARG A 198 21.00 -5.33 -13.56
CA ARG A 198 20.78 -6.29 -12.45
C ARG A 198 19.73 -7.36 -12.79
N LEU A 199 18.94 -7.14 -13.85
CA LEU A 199 17.90 -8.06 -14.29
C LEU A 199 18.43 -9.05 -15.32
N SER A 200 17.75 -10.19 -15.51
CA SER A 200 18.08 -11.14 -16.57
C SER A 200 17.95 -10.51 -17.95
N SER A 201 18.69 -11.05 -18.93
CA SER A 201 18.67 -10.54 -20.31
C SER A 201 17.28 -10.54 -20.93
N SER A 202 16.50 -11.57 -20.67
CA SER A 202 15.10 -11.68 -21.13
C SER A 202 14.22 -10.57 -20.55
N ARG A 203 14.29 -10.33 -19.22
CA ARG A 203 13.55 -9.25 -18.55
C ARG A 203 13.94 -7.88 -19.09
N ARG A 204 15.25 -7.62 -19.24
CA ARG A 204 15.75 -6.34 -19.82
C ARG A 204 15.18 -6.11 -21.22
N LYS A 205 15.16 -7.14 -22.07
CA LYS A 205 14.63 -7.04 -23.43
C LYS A 205 13.13 -6.69 -23.42
N ASP A 206 12.34 -7.33 -22.58
CA ASP A 206 10.91 -7.07 -22.46
C ASP A 206 10.65 -5.64 -21.92
N ILE A 207 11.33 -5.24 -20.86
CA ILE A 207 11.21 -3.91 -20.29
C ILE A 207 11.59 -2.83 -21.31
N ARG A 208 12.74 -2.97 -22.01
CA ARG A 208 13.13 -2.01 -23.04
C ARG A 208 12.13 -1.91 -24.18
N ARG A 209 11.46 -3.02 -24.53
CA ARG A 209 10.38 -3.02 -25.52
C ARG A 209 9.20 -2.17 -25.06
N LYS A 210 8.78 -2.32 -23.79
CA LYS A 210 7.68 -1.54 -23.18
C LYS A 210 8.04 -0.06 -23.03
N LEU A 211 9.28 0.24 -22.64
CA LEU A 211 9.77 1.61 -22.50
C LEU A 211 9.82 2.41 -23.81
N ARG A 212 9.76 1.76 -25.00
CA ARG A 212 9.67 2.49 -26.27
C ARG A 212 8.43 3.38 -26.38
N LYS A 213 7.36 3.05 -25.66
CA LYS A 213 6.14 3.87 -25.59
C LYS A 213 6.26 5.13 -24.76
N ARG A 214 7.39 5.30 -24.05
CA ARG A 214 7.63 6.43 -23.17
C ARG A 214 7.54 7.78 -23.88
N SER A 215 8.05 7.89 -25.10
CA SER A 215 8.00 9.13 -25.89
C SER A 215 6.59 9.57 -26.30
N GLU A 216 5.61 8.68 -26.17
CA GLU A 216 4.20 8.95 -26.46
C GLU A 216 3.44 9.49 -25.22
N VAL A 217 4.08 9.47 -24.04
CA VAL A 217 3.47 9.88 -22.76
C VAL A 217 4.20 11.09 -22.19
N GLU A 218 3.47 12.16 -22.03
CA GLU A 218 3.90 13.35 -21.29
C GLU A 218 3.66 13.12 -19.79
N VAL A 219 4.61 13.49 -18.95
CA VAL A 219 4.54 13.34 -17.49
C VAL A 219 4.72 14.68 -16.83
N GLU A 220 3.73 15.07 -16.06
CA GLU A 220 3.75 16.27 -15.23
C GLU A 220 3.80 15.86 -13.76
N ALA A 221 4.80 16.32 -13.00
CA ALA A 221 4.90 16.09 -11.56
C ALA A 221 4.33 17.30 -10.82
N ILE A 222 3.20 17.13 -10.16
CA ILE A 222 2.48 18.18 -9.43
C ILE A 222 2.63 17.94 -7.94
N PRO A 223 3.29 18.83 -7.18
CA PRO A 223 3.40 18.72 -5.73
C PRO A 223 2.02 18.72 -5.05
N LEU A 224 1.85 17.94 -3.99
CA LEU A 224 0.67 18.02 -3.14
C LEU A 224 0.52 19.43 -2.55
N GLY A 225 -0.71 19.90 -2.36
CA GLY A 225 -0.99 21.28 -1.96
C GLY A 225 -0.97 22.30 -3.10
N ASN A 226 -0.64 21.90 -4.33
CA ASN A 226 -0.65 22.82 -5.48
C ASN A 226 -2.06 23.36 -5.73
N SER A 227 -2.16 24.64 -6.14
CA SER A 227 -3.41 25.33 -6.38
C SER A 227 -4.30 24.68 -7.47
N VAL A 228 -3.72 23.89 -8.39
CA VAL A 228 -4.47 23.14 -9.41
C VAL A 228 -5.49 22.17 -8.77
N PHE A 229 -5.21 21.66 -7.57
CA PHE A 229 -6.13 20.79 -6.85
C PHE A 229 -7.30 21.54 -6.21
N SER A 230 -7.35 22.88 -6.30
CA SER A 230 -8.55 23.67 -5.98
C SER A 230 -9.62 23.53 -7.07
N ASP A 231 -9.23 23.16 -8.31
CA ASP A 231 -10.17 22.81 -9.36
C ASP A 231 -10.83 21.45 -9.05
N GLU A 232 -12.09 21.51 -8.67
CA GLU A 232 -12.85 20.31 -8.30
C GLU A 232 -13.06 19.37 -9.50
N ALA A 233 -13.20 19.90 -10.72
CA ALA A 233 -13.35 19.09 -11.92
C ALA A 233 -12.07 18.29 -12.21
N PHE A 234 -10.90 18.88 -11.98
CA PHE A 234 -9.64 18.19 -12.12
C PHE A 234 -9.49 17.07 -11.07
N VAL A 235 -9.78 17.35 -9.79
CA VAL A 235 -9.73 16.34 -8.71
C VAL A 235 -10.74 15.22 -8.95
N LEU A 236 -11.96 15.56 -9.39
CA LEU A 236 -12.98 14.57 -9.74
C LEU A 236 -12.50 13.66 -10.89
N ARG A 237 -11.83 14.24 -11.89
CA ARG A 237 -11.24 13.46 -12.98
C ARG A 237 -10.21 12.46 -12.46
N LEU A 238 -9.32 12.85 -11.54
CA LEU A 238 -8.37 11.93 -10.93
C LEU A 238 -9.08 10.82 -10.13
N PHE A 239 -10.14 11.18 -9.40
CA PHE A 239 -10.95 10.21 -8.66
C PHE A 239 -11.62 9.17 -9.57
N ASP A 240 -12.15 9.59 -10.71
CA ASP A 240 -12.74 8.68 -11.72
C ASP A 240 -11.69 7.68 -12.24
N LEU A 241 -10.45 8.15 -12.47
CA LEU A 241 -9.35 7.28 -12.89
C LEU A 241 -8.97 6.26 -11.82
N TYR A 242 -8.96 6.67 -10.54
CA TYR A 242 -8.79 5.75 -9.42
C TYR A 242 -9.90 4.70 -9.39
N LEU A 243 -11.17 5.11 -9.54
CA LEU A 243 -12.30 4.19 -9.56
C LEU A 243 -12.24 3.18 -10.72
N ASN A 244 -11.66 3.56 -11.86
CA ASN A 244 -11.45 2.62 -12.97
C ASN A 244 -10.50 1.48 -12.57
N VAL A 245 -9.41 1.80 -11.88
CA VAL A 245 -8.48 0.78 -11.36
C VAL A 245 -9.12 -0.05 -10.26
N TYR A 246 -9.79 0.60 -9.31
CA TYR A 246 -10.47 -0.08 -8.22
C TYR A 246 -11.49 -1.10 -8.72
N ARG A 247 -12.31 -0.75 -9.73
CA ARG A 247 -13.33 -1.65 -10.30
C ARG A 247 -12.73 -2.85 -11.04
N GLN A 248 -11.49 -2.78 -11.51
CA GLN A 248 -10.80 -3.88 -12.17
C GLN A 248 -9.98 -4.74 -11.20
N SER A 249 -9.77 -4.27 -9.96
CA SER A 249 -9.07 -5.03 -8.93
C SER A 249 -9.87 -6.27 -8.54
N GLU A 250 -9.19 -7.37 -8.25
CA GLU A 250 -9.81 -8.58 -7.70
C GLU A 250 -10.20 -8.42 -6.23
N ILE A 251 -9.58 -7.47 -5.52
CA ILE A 251 -9.80 -7.21 -4.10
C ILE A 251 -10.48 -5.84 -3.94
N HIS A 252 -11.68 -5.85 -3.38
CA HIS A 252 -12.50 -4.67 -3.13
C HIS A 252 -12.71 -4.50 -1.62
N PHE A 253 -11.65 -4.12 -0.89
CA PHE A 253 -11.74 -3.99 0.57
C PHE A 253 -11.93 -2.54 1.01
N ASP A 254 -11.13 -1.60 0.49
CA ASP A 254 -11.03 -0.22 0.95
C ASP A 254 -11.21 0.78 -0.20
N GLN A 255 -12.42 0.97 -0.66
CA GLN A 255 -12.69 2.01 -1.64
C GLN A 255 -12.51 3.39 -0.99
N LEU A 256 -11.45 4.10 -1.39
CA LEU A 256 -11.20 5.46 -0.95
C LEU A 256 -12.39 6.37 -1.33
N SER A 257 -12.71 7.31 -0.45
CA SER A 257 -13.76 8.29 -0.71
C SER A 257 -13.21 9.49 -1.50
N PHE A 258 -14.11 10.19 -2.24
CA PHE A 258 -13.71 11.43 -2.91
C PHE A 258 -13.19 12.49 -1.92
N PRO A 259 -13.84 12.72 -0.75
CA PRO A 259 -13.30 13.63 0.26
C PRO A 259 -11.90 13.27 0.73
N PHE A 260 -11.59 11.97 0.89
CA PHE A 260 -10.25 11.52 1.24
C PHE A 260 -9.22 11.96 0.18
N LEU A 261 -9.44 11.60 -1.09
CA LEU A 261 -8.50 11.95 -2.16
C LEU A 261 -8.34 13.47 -2.28
N ALA A 262 -9.44 14.22 -2.26
CA ALA A 262 -9.42 15.67 -2.32
C ALA A 262 -8.66 16.29 -1.12
N SER A 263 -8.85 15.75 0.08
CA SER A 263 -8.14 16.18 1.29
C SER A 263 -6.62 15.96 1.17
N VAL A 264 -6.21 14.77 0.71
CA VAL A 264 -4.80 14.43 0.50
C VAL A 264 -4.16 15.37 -0.53
N LEU A 265 -4.79 15.55 -1.68
CA LEU A 265 -4.26 16.38 -2.76
C LEU A 265 -4.08 17.85 -2.34
N ARG A 266 -4.99 18.38 -1.51
CA ARG A 266 -5.03 19.79 -1.12
C ARG A 266 -4.25 20.11 0.15
N ARG A 267 -4.11 19.18 1.09
CA ARG A 267 -3.62 19.47 2.46
C ARG A 267 -2.25 18.90 2.79
N CYS A 268 -1.83 17.80 2.12
CA CYS A 268 -0.52 17.21 2.36
C CYS A 268 0.59 17.99 1.63
N GLU A 269 0.60 19.31 1.79
CA GLU A 269 1.52 20.21 1.09
C GLU A 269 2.98 19.81 1.31
N GLY A 270 3.67 19.56 0.19
CA GLY A 270 5.08 19.21 0.19
C GLY A 270 5.47 17.86 0.71
N GLU A 271 4.52 17.00 1.05
CA GLU A 271 4.77 15.65 1.54
C GLU A 271 4.78 14.62 0.42
N GLY A 272 4.50 15.02 -0.81
CA GLY A 272 4.49 14.14 -1.96
C GLY A 272 4.09 14.84 -3.24
N MET A 273 3.73 14.04 -4.23
CA MET A 273 3.35 14.53 -5.55
C MET A 273 2.40 13.60 -6.28
N VAL A 274 1.76 14.16 -7.29
CA VAL A 274 0.98 13.44 -8.29
C VAL A 274 1.72 13.49 -9.61
N PHE A 275 2.11 12.34 -10.15
CA PHE A 275 2.52 12.24 -11.54
C PHE A 275 1.27 12.12 -12.40
N VAL A 276 1.01 13.10 -13.25
CA VAL A 276 -0.10 13.10 -14.20
C VAL A 276 0.44 12.70 -15.57
N TYR A 277 -0.16 11.67 -16.16
CA TYR A 277 0.23 11.13 -17.45
C TYR A 277 -0.72 11.59 -18.53
N ARG A 278 -0.18 12.18 -19.61
CA ARG A 278 -0.96 12.66 -20.75
C ARG A 278 -0.53 11.96 -22.02
N HIS A 279 -1.48 11.71 -22.89
CA HIS A 279 -1.24 11.27 -24.26
C HIS A 279 -2.11 12.11 -25.19
N ARG A 280 -1.48 12.78 -26.17
CA ARG A 280 -2.15 13.68 -27.10
C ARG A 280 -3.03 14.73 -26.39
N GLY A 281 -2.48 15.33 -25.33
CA GLY A 281 -3.14 16.34 -24.49
C GLY A 281 -4.23 15.83 -23.54
N LYS A 282 -4.59 14.53 -23.55
CA LYS A 282 -5.61 13.95 -22.67
C LYS A 282 -4.96 13.26 -21.48
N ILE A 283 -5.54 13.44 -20.28
CA ILE A 283 -5.12 12.69 -19.10
C ILE A 283 -5.54 11.24 -19.24
N ILE A 284 -4.55 10.34 -19.26
CA ILE A 284 -4.72 8.89 -19.37
C ILE A 284 -4.41 8.13 -18.08
N GLY A 285 -3.83 8.81 -17.09
CA GLY A 285 -3.56 8.23 -15.78
C GLY A 285 -2.93 9.23 -14.83
N PHE A 286 -2.83 8.82 -13.59
CA PHE A 286 -2.03 9.49 -12.56
C PHE A 286 -1.44 8.47 -11.58
N ASN A 287 -0.42 8.90 -10.84
CA ASN A 287 0.15 8.14 -9.75
C ASN A 287 0.44 9.08 -8.57
N LEU A 288 -0.17 8.82 -7.42
CA LEU A 288 0.03 9.55 -6.18
C LEU A 288 1.14 8.90 -5.38
N CYS A 289 2.19 9.65 -5.10
CA CYS A 289 3.33 9.22 -4.30
C CYS A 289 3.58 10.19 -3.15
N PHE A 290 3.98 9.65 -1.99
CA PHE A 290 4.50 10.43 -0.87
C PHE A 290 6.03 10.36 -0.81
N ILE A 291 6.62 11.39 -0.22
CA ILE A 291 8.06 11.44 0.08
C ILE A 291 8.21 11.62 1.58
N HIS A 292 8.65 10.55 2.24
CA HIS A 292 8.79 10.57 3.69
C HIS A 292 9.97 9.68 4.13
N ARG A 293 10.70 10.07 5.17
CA ARG A 293 11.88 9.34 5.68
C ARG A 293 12.87 8.96 4.57
N ASN A 294 13.06 9.86 3.60
CA ASN A 294 13.90 9.67 2.42
C ASN A 294 13.48 8.50 1.51
N ASN A 295 12.19 8.17 1.47
CA ASN A 295 11.62 7.15 0.58
C ASN A 295 10.59 7.79 -0.35
N LEU A 296 10.42 7.20 -1.55
CA LEU A 296 9.26 7.42 -2.41
C LEU A 296 8.26 6.31 -2.17
N ILE A 297 7.05 6.66 -1.76
CA ILE A 297 6.01 5.71 -1.37
C ILE A 297 4.86 5.83 -2.35
N ASP A 298 4.67 4.82 -3.19
CA ASP A 298 3.61 4.74 -4.20
C ASP A 298 2.30 4.27 -3.54
N LYS A 299 1.28 5.13 -3.58
CA LYS A 299 0.03 4.85 -2.86
C LYS A 299 -1.16 4.55 -3.76
N THR A 300 -1.33 5.33 -4.81
CA THR A 300 -2.56 5.23 -5.60
C THR A 300 -2.29 5.51 -7.05
N ILE A 301 -2.69 4.60 -7.91
CA ILE A 301 -2.67 4.77 -9.36
C ILE A 301 -4.09 4.84 -9.91
N GLY A 302 -4.32 5.74 -10.86
CA GLY A 302 -5.55 5.83 -11.63
C GLY A 302 -5.25 5.76 -13.12
N LEU A 303 -6.07 5.03 -13.88
CA LEU A 303 -5.79 4.73 -15.28
C LEU A 303 -7.05 4.83 -16.15
N VAL A 304 -6.86 5.20 -17.42
CA VAL A 304 -7.89 5.11 -18.47
C VAL A 304 -7.65 3.86 -19.29
N TYR A 305 -8.66 3.05 -19.45
CA TYR A 305 -8.58 1.88 -20.31
C TYR A 305 -9.41 2.11 -21.61
N PRO A 306 -8.95 1.68 -22.80
CA PRO A 306 -7.76 0.83 -23.04
C PRO A 306 -6.42 1.57 -23.11
N ASP A 307 -6.38 2.90 -23.23
CA ASP A 307 -5.20 3.72 -23.53
C ASP A 307 -3.99 3.36 -22.64
N ALA A 308 -4.22 3.17 -21.34
CA ALA A 308 -3.16 2.83 -20.40
C ALA A 308 -2.52 1.46 -20.69
N ARG A 309 -3.29 0.49 -21.17
CA ARG A 309 -2.76 -0.82 -21.57
C ARG A 309 -1.96 -0.72 -22.86
N ASP A 310 -2.48 -0.03 -23.88
CA ASP A 310 -1.85 0.14 -25.18
C ASP A 310 -0.49 0.85 -25.06
N LEU A 311 -0.38 1.78 -24.09
CA LEU A 311 0.84 2.53 -23.80
C LEU A 311 1.72 1.87 -22.71
N ASN A 312 1.34 0.73 -22.16
CA ASN A 312 2.01 0.10 -21.02
C ASN A 312 2.20 1.04 -19.82
N LEU A 313 1.23 1.89 -19.54
CA LEU A 313 1.36 3.00 -18.58
C LEU A 313 1.72 2.54 -17.16
N TYR A 314 1.20 1.40 -16.70
CA TYR A 314 1.57 0.81 -15.42
C TYR A 314 3.08 0.50 -15.31
N PHE A 315 3.70 0.03 -16.42
CA PHE A 315 5.15 -0.18 -16.47
C PHE A 315 5.91 1.14 -16.56
N LEU A 316 5.40 2.10 -17.34
CA LEU A 316 6.03 3.40 -17.47
C LEU A 316 6.03 4.15 -16.13
N SER A 317 4.93 4.11 -15.36
CA SER A 317 4.85 4.76 -14.04
C SER A 317 5.91 4.24 -13.08
N TRP A 318 6.19 2.93 -13.09
CA TRP A 318 7.28 2.33 -12.32
C TRP A 318 8.63 2.99 -12.62
N PHE A 319 8.96 3.18 -13.89
CA PHE A 319 10.24 3.75 -14.28
C PHE A 319 10.29 5.26 -14.05
N PHE A 320 9.18 5.97 -14.18
CA PHE A 320 9.10 7.38 -13.78
C PHE A 320 9.36 7.55 -12.29
N ASN A 321 8.77 6.69 -11.45
CA ASN A 321 9.00 6.69 -10.01
C ASN A 321 10.48 6.38 -9.67
N LEU A 322 11.08 5.38 -10.31
CA LEU A 322 12.51 5.06 -10.12
C LEU A 322 13.40 6.21 -10.51
N GLU A 323 13.18 6.84 -11.68
CA GLU A 323 13.96 8.00 -12.11
C GLU A 323 13.82 9.18 -11.18
N TYR A 324 12.61 9.40 -10.68
CA TYR A 324 12.37 10.41 -9.67
C TYR A 324 13.18 10.10 -8.41
N ALA A 325 13.10 8.88 -7.89
CA ALA A 325 13.83 8.47 -6.70
C ALA A 325 15.36 8.60 -6.87
N ILE A 326 15.92 8.21 -8.03
CA ILE A 326 17.33 8.37 -8.35
C ILE A 326 17.71 9.86 -8.35
N ARG A 327 16.96 10.68 -9.08
CA ARG A 327 17.25 12.12 -9.25
C ARG A 327 17.25 12.87 -7.92
N HIS A 328 16.39 12.47 -6.99
CA HIS A 328 16.26 13.11 -5.68
C HIS A 328 17.06 12.42 -4.57
N GLY A 329 17.89 11.42 -4.91
CA GLY A 329 18.74 10.71 -3.95
C GLY A 329 17.96 9.99 -2.84
N LEU A 330 16.75 9.50 -3.15
CA LEU A 330 15.92 8.78 -2.20
C LEU A 330 16.50 7.38 -1.93
N LYS A 331 16.22 6.83 -0.76
CA LYS A 331 16.80 5.56 -0.30
C LYS A 331 16.05 4.34 -0.83
N TYR A 332 14.72 4.41 -0.83
CA TYR A 332 13.86 3.33 -1.31
C TYR A 332 12.73 3.88 -2.18
N TYR A 333 12.33 3.09 -3.18
CA TYR A 333 11.02 3.16 -3.80
C TYR A 333 10.15 2.07 -3.21
N ILE A 334 9.11 2.43 -2.45
CA ILE A 334 8.15 1.52 -1.84
C ILE A 334 6.94 1.47 -2.76
N ALA A 335 6.71 0.30 -3.37
CA ALA A 335 5.78 0.13 -4.48
C ALA A 335 4.42 -0.47 -4.07
N GLY A 336 4.20 -0.69 -2.76
CA GLY A 336 2.93 -1.19 -2.24
C GLY A 336 2.71 -2.70 -2.39
N TRP A 337 1.49 -3.16 -2.12
CA TRP A 337 1.12 -4.55 -1.87
C TRP A 337 0.66 -5.32 -3.13
N THR A 338 -0.08 -4.67 -4.03
CA THR A 338 -0.71 -5.34 -5.17
C THR A 338 0.30 -5.86 -6.19
N ASP A 339 -0.05 -6.93 -6.90
CA ASP A 339 0.74 -7.53 -8.00
C ASP A 339 2.21 -7.83 -7.67
N PRO A 340 2.52 -8.54 -6.56
CA PRO A 340 3.90 -8.77 -6.15
C PRO A 340 4.72 -9.50 -7.22
N GLU A 341 4.12 -10.41 -8.01
CA GLU A 341 4.78 -11.12 -9.10
C GLU A 341 5.27 -10.19 -10.19
N VAL A 342 4.41 -9.26 -10.62
CA VAL A 342 4.76 -8.25 -11.62
C VAL A 342 5.90 -7.37 -11.09
N LYS A 343 5.80 -6.90 -9.86
CA LYS A 343 6.83 -6.04 -9.23
C LYS A 343 8.17 -6.75 -9.07
N VAL A 344 8.18 -8.03 -8.68
CA VAL A 344 9.41 -8.86 -8.64
C VAL A 344 9.97 -9.06 -10.05
N SER A 345 9.11 -9.20 -11.07
CA SER A 345 9.58 -9.28 -12.45
C SER A 345 10.26 -7.99 -12.92
N LEU A 346 9.84 -6.85 -12.37
CA LEU A 346 10.45 -5.53 -12.57
C LEU A 346 11.71 -5.32 -11.73
N GLY A 347 12.03 -6.18 -10.76
CA GLY A 347 13.24 -6.13 -9.95
C GLY A 347 13.00 -5.73 -8.48
N ALA A 348 11.76 -5.64 -8.02
CA ALA A 348 11.46 -5.39 -6.62
C ALA A 348 11.93 -6.53 -5.72
N LYS A 349 12.30 -6.16 -4.49
CA LYS A 349 12.42 -7.05 -3.33
C LYS A 349 11.11 -7.05 -2.55
N LEU A 350 10.89 -8.06 -1.72
CA LEU A 350 9.70 -8.20 -0.90
C LEU A 350 10.05 -8.12 0.59
N SER A 351 9.23 -7.38 1.34
CA SER A 351 9.20 -7.38 2.80
C SER A 351 7.87 -7.96 3.26
N PHE A 352 7.91 -9.00 4.08
CA PHE A 352 6.70 -9.72 4.51
C PHE A 352 6.12 -9.14 5.78
N THR A 353 4.79 -9.23 5.91
CA THR A 353 4.07 -8.87 7.12
C THR A 353 3.37 -10.07 7.75
N GLN A 354 2.79 -9.82 8.89
CA GLN A 354 1.93 -10.76 9.61
C GLN A 354 0.69 -10.01 10.12
N HIS A 355 -0.40 -10.76 10.31
CA HIS A 355 -1.61 -10.26 10.96
C HIS A 355 -1.79 -11.00 12.29
N ALA A 356 -2.11 -10.28 13.36
CA ALA A 356 -2.57 -10.89 14.58
C ALA A 356 -4.10 -10.85 14.63
N VAL A 357 -4.73 -12.01 14.68
CA VAL A 357 -6.19 -12.19 14.65
C VAL A 357 -6.66 -12.74 15.98
N TYR A 358 -7.55 -12.03 16.65
CA TYR A 358 -8.22 -12.49 17.86
C TYR A 358 -9.70 -12.74 17.57
N LEU A 359 -10.19 -13.94 17.91
CA LEU A 359 -11.59 -14.29 17.86
C LEU A 359 -12.13 -14.35 19.30
N ARG A 360 -13.22 -13.64 19.55
CA ARG A 360 -13.88 -13.64 20.87
C ARG A 360 -14.38 -15.04 21.25
N ASN A 361 -14.95 -15.77 20.29
CA ASN A 361 -15.40 -17.15 20.53
C ASN A 361 -14.20 -18.12 20.61
N PRO A 362 -14.01 -18.82 21.76
CA PRO A 362 -12.86 -19.72 21.96
C PRO A 362 -12.88 -20.94 21.05
N VAL A 363 -14.06 -21.43 20.66
CA VAL A 363 -14.19 -22.60 19.76
C VAL A 363 -13.74 -22.22 18.35
N LEU A 364 -14.20 -21.08 17.85
CA LEU A 364 -13.74 -20.56 16.54
C LEU A 364 -12.25 -20.25 16.55
N ARG A 365 -11.71 -19.76 17.67
CA ARG A 365 -10.27 -19.50 17.85
C ARG A 365 -9.46 -20.79 17.76
N ALA A 366 -9.94 -21.88 18.39
CA ALA A 366 -9.30 -23.19 18.28
C ALA A 366 -9.37 -23.76 16.85
N GLY A 367 -10.49 -23.54 16.16
CA GLY A 367 -10.67 -23.89 14.73
C GLY A 367 -9.70 -23.15 13.83
N LEU A 368 -9.57 -21.82 13.99
CA LEU A 368 -8.63 -21.01 13.22
C LEU A 368 -7.18 -21.49 13.38
N ARG A 369 -6.78 -21.92 14.58
CA ARG A 369 -5.46 -22.50 14.85
C ARG A 369 -5.17 -23.71 13.97
N ARG A 370 -6.16 -24.57 13.72
CA ARG A 370 -6.03 -25.75 12.87
C ARG A 370 -6.03 -25.43 11.39
N LEU A 371 -6.73 -24.37 11.01
CA LEU A 371 -6.88 -23.93 9.61
C LEU A 371 -5.85 -22.88 9.17
N LYS A 372 -4.92 -22.49 10.05
CA LYS A 372 -3.92 -21.45 9.81
C LYS A 372 -3.24 -21.56 8.44
N ARG A 373 -2.86 -22.76 8.02
CA ARG A 373 -2.16 -23.02 6.74
C ARG A 373 -2.97 -22.64 5.49
N PHE A 374 -4.29 -22.50 5.59
CA PHE A 374 -5.16 -22.12 4.47
C PHE A 374 -5.26 -20.61 4.27
N PHE A 375 -4.76 -19.82 5.23
CA PHE A 375 -4.74 -18.36 5.19
C PHE A 375 -3.36 -17.78 4.83
N GLU A 376 -2.39 -18.62 4.44
CA GLU A 376 -1.00 -18.23 4.18
C GLU A 376 -0.71 -18.12 2.66
N MET A 377 -1.51 -17.32 1.92
CA MET A 377 -1.44 -17.28 0.44
C MET A 377 -0.14 -16.66 -0.11
N ASP A 378 0.25 -15.48 0.36
CA ASP A 378 1.38 -14.74 -0.24
C ASP A 378 2.76 -15.31 0.09
N GLN A 379 2.93 -15.95 1.24
CA GLN A 379 4.18 -16.64 1.56
C GLN A 379 4.36 -17.91 0.75
N ASN A 380 3.27 -18.58 0.36
CA ASN A 380 3.32 -19.77 -0.50
C ASN A 380 3.83 -19.45 -1.91
N TRP A 381 3.64 -18.21 -2.38
CA TRP A 381 4.16 -17.76 -3.67
C TRP A 381 5.69 -17.55 -3.63
N ALA A 382 6.23 -17.06 -2.53
CA ALA A 382 7.66 -16.83 -2.36
C ALA A 382 8.47 -18.11 -2.13
N ASP A 383 7.83 -19.29 -1.92
CA ASP A 383 8.53 -20.57 -1.75
C ASP A 383 9.11 -21.07 -3.08
N PRO A 384 10.46 -21.13 -3.23
CA PRO A 384 11.11 -21.57 -4.46
C PRO A 384 10.76 -23.01 -4.88
N ARG A 385 10.30 -23.86 -3.95
CA ARG A 385 9.98 -25.27 -4.21
C ARG A 385 8.65 -25.42 -4.94
N ARG A 386 7.67 -24.56 -4.66
CA ARG A 386 6.35 -24.57 -5.32
C ARG A 386 6.37 -23.88 -6.71
N ASN A 387 7.28 -22.94 -6.93
CA ASN A 387 7.43 -22.24 -8.21
C ASN A 387 7.97 -23.15 -9.34
N ARG A 388 8.66 -24.27 -8.99
CA ARG A 388 9.11 -25.24 -9.99
C ARG A 388 7.99 -26.09 -10.58
N SER A 389 6.92 -26.35 -9.83
CA SER A 389 5.78 -27.17 -10.30
C SER A 389 4.81 -26.38 -11.21
N ARG A 390 4.73 -25.04 -11.08
CA ARG A 390 3.89 -24.19 -11.95
C ARG A 390 4.47 -23.91 -13.32
N LYS A 391 5.77 -24.06 -13.53
CA LYS A 391 6.43 -23.88 -14.85
C LYS A 391 6.20 -25.02 -15.83
N GLY A 392 5.47 -26.08 -15.45
CA GLY A 392 5.17 -27.25 -16.26
C GLY A 392 3.76 -27.31 -16.84
N SER A 393 2.89 -26.35 -16.60
CA SER A 393 1.54 -26.29 -17.20
C SER A 393 1.50 -25.29 -18.35
N PRO A 394 0.95 -25.65 -19.53
CA PRO A 394 0.83 -24.71 -20.63
C PRO A 394 -0.13 -23.58 -20.25
N GLU A 395 0.28 -22.35 -20.54
CA GLU A 395 -0.58 -21.16 -20.45
C GLU A 395 -1.77 -21.31 -21.40
N GLU A 396 -2.96 -21.43 -20.86
CA GLU A 396 -4.17 -21.06 -21.58
C GLU A 396 -4.31 -19.53 -21.45
N THR A 397 -4.02 -18.85 -22.52
CA THR A 397 -4.26 -17.42 -22.72
C THR A 397 -5.74 -17.19 -23.02
N PRO A 398 -6.39 -16.19 -22.46
CA PRO A 398 -7.48 -15.46 -23.11
C PRO A 398 -7.00 -14.14 -23.72
#